data_00e96793d9147131e11c2a5af915a637
#
_entry.id   00e96793d9147131e11c2a5af915a637
#
_cell.length_a   1.000
_cell.length_b   1.000
_cell.length_c   1.000
_cell.angle_alpha   90.00
_cell.angle_beta   90.00
_cell.angle_gamma   90.00
#
_symmetry.space_group_name_H-M   'P 1'
#
loop_
_entity.id
_entity.type
_entity.pdbx_description
1 polymer ?
#
loop_
_entity_poly.entity_id
_entity_poly.type
_entity_poly.pdbx_seq_one_letter_code
_entity_poly.pdbx_strand_id
1 'polypeptide(L)'
;MNQSSLEFFFDLAIEQKLYSTKRNLKTHLNFIFDDFDFNGKNMLDVGGGSGLLSFYASISGGYSICLEPELSGSSSSSLKKFNNLQKNLANVSGKVGYEAKSFQDYESQNKFDIIVMANSVNHLDENATIDLHENKESREIYKKLFSKVHRLLKQNGILIITDCNRYNFFHSFGLKSPFMPTIEWQKHQSPHTWSKLLNEVGFKFQSLNWSSPNGLGRIAKILLSNPLCAFFLLSHFKIKFLK
;
A
#
# COMPACT_ATOMS: atom_id res chain seq x y z
N MET A 1 17.39 -14.32 5.65
CA MET A 1 16.79 -14.13 4.28
C MET A 1 17.69 -14.80 3.26
N ASN A 2 17.16 -15.72 2.44
CA ASN A 2 17.94 -16.38 1.38
C ASN A 2 17.98 -15.45 0.15
N GLN A 3 19.15 -14.93 -0.19
CA GLN A 3 19.34 -13.97 -1.28
C GLN A 3 18.93 -14.56 -2.64
N SER A 4 19.13 -15.86 -2.85
CA SER A 4 18.73 -16.53 -4.10
C SER A 4 17.21 -16.58 -4.27
N SER A 5 16.45 -16.81 -3.22
CA SER A 5 14.98 -16.82 -3.24
C SER A 5 14.41 -15.42 -3.56
N LEU A 6 15.03 -14.39 -3.05
CA LEU A 6 14.61 -13.00 -3.30
C LEU A 6 14.91 -12.59 -4.75
N GLU A 7 16.06 -12.97 -5.29
CA GLU A 7 16.38 -12.70 -6.72
C GLU A 7 15.41 -13.45 -7.64
N PHE A 8 15.09 -14.71 -7.33
CA PHE A 8 14.10 -15.48 -8.07
C PHE A 8 12.72 -14.83 -8.07
N PHE A 9 12.27 -14.33 -6.91
CA PHE A 9 11.02 -13.55 -6.80
C PHE A 9 11.04 -12.31 -7.70
N PHE A 10 12.14 -11.56 -7.71
CA PHE A 10 12.24 -10.38 -8.57
C PHE A 10 12.19 -10.76 -10.07
N ASP A 11 12.87 -11.83 -10.47
CA ASP A 11 12.81 -12.32 -11.85
C ASP A 11 11.39 -12.67 -12.26
N LEU A 12 10.72 -13.46 -11.44
CA LEU A 12 9.36 -13.91 -11.67
C LEU A 12 8.37 -12.73 -11.73
N ALA A 13 8.50 -11.74 -10.86
CA ALA A 13 7.64 -10.56 -10.87
C ALA A 13 7.76 -9.74 -12.16
N ILE A 14 8.96 -9.67 -12.75
CA ILE A 14 9.19 -9.00 -14.04
C ILE A 14 8.68 -9.84 -15.21
N GLU A 15 8.97 -11.14 -15.21
CA GLU A 15 8.47 -12.08 -16.21
C GLU A 15 6.94 -12.06 -16.31
N GLN A 16 6.26 -12.05 -15.17
CA GLN A 16 4.80 -11.95 -15.08
C GLN A 16 4.24 -10.54 -15.30
N LYS A 17 5.08 -9.58 -15.65
CA LYS A 17 4.69 -8.17 -15.89
C LYS A 17 3.95 -7.52 -14.70
N LEU A 18 4.27 -7.94 -13.48
CA LEU A 18 3.73 -7.32 -12.27
C LEU A 18 4.44 -5.99 -11.96
N TYR A 19 5.65 -5.83 -12.45
CA TYR A 19 6.42 -4.60 -12.33
C TYR A 19 7.28 -4.35 -13.58
N SER A 20 7.70 -3.11 -13.80
CA SER A 20 8.42 -2.72 -15.03
C SER A 20 9.87 -3.20 -15.09
N THR A 21 10.60 -3.12 -13.97
CA THR A 21 12.00 -3.55 -13.85
C THR A 21 12.31 -3.98 -12.42
N LYS A 22 13.29 -4.86 -12.25
CA LYS A 22 13.78 -5.26 -10.91
C LYS A 22 14.21 -4.05 -10.07
N ARG A 23 14.92 -3.09 -10.67
CA ARG A 23 15.39 -1.88 -9.98
C ARG A 23 14.21 -1.07 -9.44
N ASN A 24 13.18 -0.88 -10.24
CA ASN A 24 12.00 -0.12 -9.83
C ASN A 24 11.23 -0.88 -8.75
N LEU A 25 11.10 -2.21 -8.87
CA LEU A 25 10.45 -3.05 -7.85
C LEU A 25 11.21 -2.98 -6.51
N LYS A 26 12.53 -3.17 -6.51
CA LYS A 26 13.37 -3.04 -5.31
C LYS A 26 13.21 -1.65 -4.68
N THR A 27 13.17 -0.60 -5.51
CA THR A 27 12.96 0.77 -5.04
C THR A 27 11.59 0.95 -4.39
N HIS A 28 10.54 0.37 -4.99
CA HIS A 28 9.19 0.45 -4.49
C HIS A 28 9.03 -0.29 -3.14
N LEU A 29 9.53 -1.51 -3.07
CA LEU A 29 9.50 -2.30 -1.82
C LEU A 29 10.27 -1.61 -0.69
N ASN A 30 11.44 -1.06 -1.00
CA ASN A 30 12.22 -0.25 -0.06
C ASN A 30 11.47 1.01 0.38
N PHE A 31 10.77 1.68 -0.55
CA PHE A 31 9.94 2.83 -0.21
C PHE A 31 8.80 2.47 0.75
N ILE A 32 8.12 1.33 0.55
CA ILE A 32 7.02 0.91 1.41
C ILE A 32 7.54 0.47 2.78
N PHE A 33 8.49 -0.46 2.81
CA PHE A 33 8.85 -1.19 4.02
C PHE A 33 10.08 -0.65 4.75
N ASP A 34 10.89 0.19 4.09
CA ASP A 34 12.21 0.57 4.59
C ASP A 34 13.02 -0.71 4.93
N ASP A 35 13.65 -0.75 6.11
CA ASP A 35 14.38 -1.91 6.62
C ASP A 35 13.54 -2.76 7.60
N PHE A 36 12.21 -2.87 7.36
CA PHE A 36 11.33 -3.65 8.24
C PHE A 36 11.75 -5.13 8.25
N ASP A 37 12.02 -5.66 9.43
CA ASP A 37 12.32 -7.08 9.61
C ASP A 37 11.03 -7.90 9.65
N PHE A 38 10.80 -8.69 8.61
CA PHE A 38 9.64 -9.58 8.50
C PHE A 38 9.79 -10.91 9.26
N ASN A 39 10.97 -11.24 9.78
CA ASN A 39 11.21 -12.55 10.36
C ASN A 39 10.21 -12.88 11.50
N GLY A 40 9.39 -13.91 11.29
CA GLY A 40 8.34 -14.32 12.22
C GLY A 40 7.17 -13.32 12.38
N LYS A 41 7.05 -12.31 11.51
CA LYS A 41 6.00 -11.30 11.55
C LYS A 41 4.79 -11.67 10.72
N ASN A 42 3.61 -11.27 11.19
CA ASN A 42 2.34 -11.42 10.47
C ASN A 42 1.97 -10.11 9.78
N MET A 43 1.73 -10.16 8.48
CA MET A 43 1.30 -9.02 7.67
C MET A 43 -0.10 -9.23 7.11
N LEU A 44 -0.92 -8.17 7.12
CA LEU A 44 -2.15 -8.07 6.34
C LEU A 44 -1.94 -7.03 5.23
N ASP A 45 -2.11 -7.46 3.99
CA ASP A 45 -1.98 -6.66 2.77
C ASP A 45 -3.39 -6.35 2.26
N VAL A 46 -3.91 -5.17 2.58
CA VAL A 46 -5.29 -4.76 2.27
C VAL A 46 -5.35 -4.13 0.89
N GLY A 47 -6.12 -4.74 0.00
CA GLY A 47 -6.11 -4.41 -1.43
C GLY A 47 -4.82 -4.88 -2.09
N GLY A 48 -4.35 -6.08 -1.71
CA GLY A 48 -3.04 -6.61 -2.11
C GLY A 48 -2.93 -7.02 -3.58
N GLY A 49 -4.02 -6.97 -4.34
CA GLY A 49 -4.03 -7.27 -5.76
C GLY A 49 -3.47 -8.66 -6.08
N SER A 50 -2.40 -8.72 -6.83
CA SER A 50 -1.71 -9.97 -7.18
C SER A 50 -0.89 -10.57 -6.03
N GLY A 51 -0.86 -9.97 -4.85
CA GLY A 51 -0.11 -10.44 -3.70
C GLY A 51 1.40 -10.11 -3.75
N LEU A 52 1.82 -9.17 -4.58
CA LEU A 52 3.25 -8.84 -4.75
C LEU A 52 3.93 -8.50 -3.42
N LEU A 53 3.30 -7.66 -2.59
CA LEU A 53 3.82 -7.29 -1.28
C LEU A 53 3.73 -8.47 -0.29
N SER A 54 2.65 -9.25 -0.38
CA SER A 54 2.45 -10.44 0.45
C SER A 54 3.52 -11.50 0.22
N PHE A 55 3.87 -11.79 -1.03
CA PHE A 55 4.94 -12.74 -1.35
C PHE A 55 6.31 -12.20 -0.94
N TYR A 56 6.57 -10.90 -1.14
CA TYR A 56 7.82 -10.29 -0.65
C TYR A 56 7.99 -10.44 0.86
N ALA A 57 6.96 -10.15 1.65
CA ALA A 57 6.98 -10.29 3.10
C ALA A 57 7.25 -11.76 3.51
N SER A 58 6.62 -12.72 2.82
CA SER A 58 6.77 -14.13 3.10
C SER A 58 8.18 -14.65 2.77
N ILE A 59 8.74 -14.29 1.62
CA ILE A 59 10.12 -14.65 1.24
C ILE A 59 11.14 -14.01 2.20
N SER A 60 10.78 -12.85 2.77
CA SER A 60 11.58 -12.17 3.79
C SER A 60 11.44 -12.77 5.22
N GLY A 61 10.74 -13.90 5.35
CA GLY A 61 10.63 -14.66 6.62
C GLY A 61 9.35 -14.43 7.40
N GLY A 62 8.38 -13.69 6.84
CA GLY A 62 7.09 -13.40 7.46
C GLY A 62 5.98 -14.37 7.05
N TYR A 63 4.80 -14.13 7.61
CA TYR A 63 3.53 -14.73 7.20
C TYR A 63 2.62 -13.61 6.71
N SER A 64 1.91 -13.80 5.60
CA SER A 64 1.07 -12.76 5.05
C SER A 64 -0.30 -13.25 4.61
N ILE A 65 -1.28 -12.35 4.69
CA ILE A 65 -2.60 -12.52 4.08
C ILE A 65 -2.77 -11.39 3.07
N CYS A 66 -2.98 -11.76 1.81
CA CYS A 66 -3.41 -10.88 0.74
C CYS A 66 -4.94 -10.80 0.77
N LEU A 67 -5.47 -9.67 1.17
CA LEU A 67 -6.90 -9.40 1.18
C LEU A 67 -7.25 -8.57 -0.05
N GLU A 68 -7.97 -9.17 -1.00
CA GLU A 68 -8.32 -8.53 -2.26
C GLU A 68 -9.75 -8.88 -2.64
N PRO A 69 -10.68 -7.92 -2.61
CA PRO A 69 -12.03 -8.17 -3.10
C PRO A 69 -12.00 -8.30 -4.62
N GLU A 70 -12.51 -9.41 -5.14
CA GLU A 70 -12.67 -9.59 -6.59
C GLU A 70 -13.88 -8.79 -7.12
N LEU A 71 -13.88 -7.47 -6.89
CA LEU A 71 -14.91 -6.58 -7.38
C LEU A 71 -14.61 -6.12 -8.81
N SER A 72 -15.66 -5.73 -9.55
CA SER A 72 -15.55 -5.04 -10.83
C SER A 72 -14.76 -3.73 -10.63
N GLY A 73 -13.51 -3.71 -11.03
CA GLY A 73 -12.57 -2.59 -10.79
C GLY A 73 -11.24 -3.03 -10.17
N SER A 74 -11.19 -4.12 -9.41
CA SER A 74 -9.95 -4.85 -9.16
C SER A 74 -9.46 -5.45 -10.49
N SER A 75 -8.15 -5.47 -10.70
CA SER A 75 -7.63 -6.06 -11.95
C SER A 75 -8.25 -7.46 -12.11
N SER A 76 -9.03 -7.69 -13.16
CA SER A 76 -9.77 -8.92 -13.48
C SER A 76 -8.90 -10.19 -13.56
N SER A 77 -7.68 -10.11 -13.09
CA SER A 77 -6.68 -11.17 -13.09
C SER A 77 -5.91 -11.27 -11.76
N SER A 78 -6.33 -10.57 -10.69
CA SER A 78 -5.57 -10.57 -9.43
C SER A 78 -5.39 -11.97 -8.86
N LEU A 79 -6.46 -12.73 -8.69
CA LEU A 79 -6.41 -14.12 -8.22
C LEU A 79 -5.57 -15.02 -9.15
N LYS A 80 -5.72 -14.88 -10.47
CA LYS A 80 -4.93 -15.67 -11.43
C LYS A 80 -3.44 -15.37 -11.29
N LYS A 81 -3.06 -14.11 -11.14
CA LYS A 81 -1.67 -13.69 -10.94
C LYS A 81 -1.15 -14.17 -9.58
N PHE A 82 -1.97 -14.04 -8.53
CA PHE A 82 -1.65 -14.56 -7.20
C PHE A 82 -1.37 -16.07 -7.26
N ASN A 83 -2.29 -16.86 -7.82
CA ASN A 83 -2.13 -18.32 -7.95
C ASN A 83 -0.88 -18.70 -8.74
N ASN A 84 -0.54 -17.93 -9.78
CA ASN A 84 0.66 -18.15 -10.55
C ASN A 84 1.93 -17.88 -9.73
N LEU A 85 1.97 -16.77 -8.97
CA LEU A 85 3.04 -16.50 -8.01
C LEU A 85 3.14 -17.62 -6.97
N GLN A 86 2.03 -18.01 -6.36
CA GLN A 86 1.98 -19.05 -5.34
C GLN A 86 2.56 -20.38 -5.84
N LYS A 87 2.16 -20.81 -7.05
CA LYS A 87 2.67 -22.03 -7.68
C LYS A 87 4.18 -21.99 -7.87
N ASN A 88 4.71 -20.88 -8.39
CA ASN A 88 6.12 -20.77 -8.73
C ASN A 88 7.01 -20.52 -7.50
N LEU A 89 6.46 -19.94 -6.43
CA LEU A 89 7.19 -19.60 -5.21
C LEU A 89 6.97 -20.61 -4.07
N ALA A 90 6.25 -21.72 -4.31
CA ALA A 90 5.89 -22.71 -3.29
C ALA A 90 7.08 -23.24 -2.47
N ASN A 91 8.25 -23.37 -3.10
CA ASN A 91 9.47 -23.90 -2.47
C ASN A 91 10.32 -22.82 -1.78
N VAL A 92 10.03 -21.53 -1.98
CA VAL A 92 10.86 -20.41 -1.51
C VAL A 92 10.11 -19.40 -0.65
N SER A 93 8.79 -19.37 -0.75
CA SER A 93 7.94 -18.55 0.11
C SER A 93 7.46 -19.34 1.33
N GLY A 94 7.31 -18.63 2.43
CA GLY A 94 6.57 -19.16 3.58
C GLY A 94 5.05 -19.24 3.29
N LYS A 95 4.23 -19.00 4.32
CA LYS A 95 2.77 -19.05 4.17
C LYS A 95 2.23 -17.70 3.67
N VAL A 96 1.59 -17.71 2.51
CA VAL A 96 0.82 -16.59 1.97
C VAL A 96 -0.62 -17.07 1.77
N GLY A 97 -1.56 -16.46 2.50
CA GLY A 97 -2.99 -16.69 2.30
C GLY A 97 -3.58 -15.67 1.33
N TYR A 98 -4.65 -16.07 0.64
CA TYR A 98 -5.48 -15.16 -0.15
C TYR A 98 -6.91 -15.20 0.37
N GLU A 99 -7.48 -14.02 0.62
CA GLU A 99 -8.86 -13.85 1.07
C GLU A 99 -9.61 -12.96 0.07
N ALA A 100 -10.54 -13.57 -0.69
CA ALA A 100 -11.39 -12.87 -1.66
C ALA A 100 -12.55 -12.15 -0.94
N LYS A 101 -12.23 -11.14 -0.12
CA LYS A 101 -13.19 -10.38 0.69
C LYS A 101 -12.88 -8.90 0.68
N SER A 102 -13.90 -8.07 0.87
CA SER A 102 -13.70 -6.67 1.20
C SER A 102 -13.07 -6.52 2.59
N PHE A 103 -12.41 -5.39 2.85
CA PHE A 103 -11.92 -5.12 4.20
C PHE A 103 -13.06 -4.99 5.21
N GLN A 104 -14.24 -4.54 4.77
CA GLN A 104 -15.44 -4.44 5.59
C GLN A 104 -15.92 -5.83 6.09
N ASP A 105 -15.85 -6.84 5.23
CA ASP A 105 -16.31 -8.20 5.51
C ASP A 105 -15.22 -9.10 6.12
N TYR A 106 -13.98 -8.64 6.11
CA TYR A 106 -12.87 -9.41 6.66
C TYR A 106 -12.89 -9.41 8.19
N GLU A 107 -12.89 -10.56 8.81
CA GLU A 107 -12.73 -10.72 10.26
C GLU A 107 -11.59 -11.69 10.56
N SER A 108 -10.86 -11.44 11.65
CA SER A 108 -9.75 -12.29 12.08
C SER A 108 -9.60 -12.25 13.59
N GLN A 109 -9.38 -13.41 14.18
CA GLN A 109 -8.94 -13.56 15.57
C GLN A 109 -7.44 -13.30 15.72
N ASN A 110 -6.68 -13.48 14.64
CA ASN A 110 -5.25 -13.23 14.62
C ASN A 110 -4.99 -11.72 14.54
N LYS A 111 -3.93 -11.31 15.24
CA LYS A 111 -3.42 -9.94 15.18
C LYS A 111 -2.19 -9.89 14.28
N PHE A 112 -2.01 -8.74 13.65
CA PHE A 112 -0.93 -8.48 12.72
C PHE A 112 0.15 -7.58 13.34
N ASP A 113 1.40 -7.86 13.01
CA ASP A 113 2.52 -7.00 13.36
C ASP A 113 2.56 -5.76 12.45
N ILE A 114 2.09 -5.93 11.20
CA ILE A 114 2.03 -4.88 10.20
C ILE A 114 0.76 -5.03 9.35
N ILE A 115 0.09 -3.92 9.09
CA ILE A 115 -0.98 -3.82 8.09
C ILE A 115 -0.53 -2.81 7.04
N VAL A 116 -0.65 -3.19 5.77
CA VAL A 116 -0.29 -2.35 4.62
C VAL A 116 -1.52 -2.06 3.78
N MET A 117 -1.67 -0.80 3.39
CA MET A 117 -2.65 -0.30 2.44
C MET A 117 -1.90 0.44 1.33
N ALA A 118 -1.49 -0.30 0.30
CA ALA A 118 -0.69 0.26 -0.80
C ALA A 118 -1.60 0.69 -1.94
N ASN A 119 -1.87 2.00 -2.04
CA ASN A 119 -2.81 2.59 -3.01
C ASN A 119 -4.22 1.97 -2.95
N SER A 120 -4.66 1.60 -1.76
CA SER A 120 -5.94 0.93 -1.54
C SER A 120 -6.80 1.59 -0.48
N VAL A 121 -6.26 2.47 0.35
CA VAL A 121 -7.00 3.14 1.43
C VAL A 121 -8.19 3.94 0.90
N ASN A 122 -8.05 4.59 -0.24
CA ASN A 122 -9.09 5.37 -0.88
C ASN A 122 -10.21 4.50 -1.51
N HIS A 123 -9.91 3.23 -1.82
CA HIS A 123 -10.86 2.28 -2.38
C HIS A 123 -11.64 1.48 -1.33
N LEU A 124 -11.36 1.65 -0.04
CA LEU A 124 -12.17 1.03 1.01
C LEU A 124 -13.62 1.50 0.97
N ASP A 125 -13.84 2.80 0.70
CA ASP A 125 -15.13 3.39 0.39
C ASP A 125 -14.91 4.63 -0.48
N GLU A 126 -15.05 4.48 -1.80
CA GLU A 126 -14.74 5.55 -2.75
C GLU A 126 -15.64 6.77 -2.58
N ASN A 127 -16.94 6.56 -2.33
CA ASN A 127 -17.89 7.66 -2.14
C ASN A 127 -17.55 8.45 -0.89
N ALA A 128 -17.32 7.77 0.23
CA ALA A 128 -16.91 8.42 1.46
C ALA A 128 -15.55 9.13 1.31
N THR A 129 -14.62 8.59 0.51
CA THR A 129 -13.32 9.23 0.25
C THR A 129 -13.50 10.58 -0.46
N ILE A 130 -14.34 10.67 -1.46
CA ILE A 130 -14.56 11.91 -2.22
C ILE A 130 -15.02 13.04 -1.28
N ASP A 131 -15.99 12.75 -0.42
CA ASP A 131 -16.65 13.74 0.44
C ASP A 131 -16.01 13.88 1.83
N LEU A 132 -14.88 13.25 2.07
CA LEU A 132 -14.26 13.14 3.39
C LEU A 132 -13.94 14.50 4.05
N HIS A 133 -13.74 15.55 3.27
CA HIS A 133 -13.44 16.90 3.78
C HIS A 133 -14.65 17.57 4.41
N GLU A 134 -15.84 17.40 3.83
CA GLU A 134 -17.02 18.20 4.10
C GLU A 134 -18.09 17.40 4.84
N ASN A 135 -18.14 16.08 4.62
CA ASN A 135 -19.20 15.22 5.11
C ASN A 135 -18.80 14.50 6.40
N LYS A 136 -19.57 14.73 7.47
CA LYS A 136 -19.37 14.08 8.77
C LYS A 136 -19.62 12.57 8.70
N GLU A 137 -20.59 12.12 7.92
CA GLU A 137 -20.92 10.71 7.76
C GLU A 137 -19.76 9.95 7.08
N SER A 138 -19.18 10.51 6.03
CA SER A 138 -17.98 9.99 5.37
C SER A 138 -16.80 9.86 6.35
N ARG A 139 -16.63 10.82 7.24
CA ARG A 139 -15.60 10.75 8.29
C ARG A 139 -15.87 9.62 9.28
N GLU A 140 -17.12 9.43 9.70
CA GLU A 140 -17.49 8.34 10.62
C GLU A 140 -17.32 6.95 9.97
N ILE A 141 -17.58 6.82 8.66
CA ILE A 141 -17.28 5.59 7.90
C ILE A 141 -15.77 5.27 8.02
N TYR A 142 -14.90 6.22 7.69
CA TYR A 142 -13.45 6.01 7.76
C TYR A 142 -12.93 5.80 9.19
N LYS A 143 -13.52 6.45 10.19
CA LYS A 143 -13.18 6.19 11.60
C LYS A 143 -13.51 4.75 12.00
N LYS A 144 -14.65 4.20 11.56
CA LYS A 144 -15.00 2.78 11.79
C LYS A 144 -13.99 1.85 11.11
N LEU A 145 -13.61 2.13 9.85
CA LEU A 145 -12.61 1.36 9.12
C LEU A 145 -11.24 1.40 9.84
N PHE A 146 -10.78 2.56 10.22
CA PHE A 146 -9.50 2.71 10.93
C PHE A 146 -9.54 2.14 12.36
N SER A 147 -10.66 2.19 13.05
CA SER A 147 -10.85 1.49 14.32
C SER A 147 -10.73 -0.02 14.16
N LYS A 148 -11.23 -0.57 13.04
CA LYS A 148 -11.05 -1.97 12.70
C LYS A 148 -9.56 -2.30 12.42
N VAL A 149 -8.86 -1.46 11.67
CA VAL A 149 -7.39 -1.59 11.47
C VAL A 149 -6.67 -1.61 12.81
N HIS A 150 -7.00 -0.65 13.69
CA HIS A 150 -6.42 -0.57 15.02
C HIS A 150 -6.69 -1.84 15.85
N ARG A 151 -7.92 -2.38 15.80
CA ARG A 151 -8.27 -3.63 16.49
C ARG A 151 -7.48 -4.82 15.96
N LEU A 152 -7.24 -4.92 14.64
CA LEU A 152 -6.51 -6.01 13.99
C LEU A 152 -4.99 -5.97 14.23
N LEU A 153 -4.41 -4.82 14.54
CA LEU A 153 -2.99 -4.70 14.87
C LEU A 153 -2.69 -5.19 16.30
N LYS A 154 -1.52 -5.81 16.47
CA LYS A 154 -0.92 -6.07 17.79
C LYS A 154 -0.56 -4.73 18.47
N GLN A 155 -0.30 -4.77 19.76
CA GLN A 155 0.32 -3.64 20.46
C GLN A 155 1.70 -3.37 19.85
N ASN A 156 2.02 -2.10 19.59
CA ASN A 156 3.19 -1.65 18.83
C ASN A 156 3.23 -2.15 17.38
N GLY A 157 2.08 -2.61 16.85
CA GLY A 157 1.94 -2.96 15.44
C GLY A 157 1.95 -1.72 14.54
N ILE A 158 2.36 -1.89 13.31
CA ILE A 158 2.60 -0.82 12.35
C ILE A 158 1.51 -0.80 11.29
N LEU A 159 0.96 0.38 11.02
CA LEU A 159 0.16 0.66 9.82
C LEU A 159 1.01 1.44 8.82
N ILE A 160 1.07 0.95 7.59
CA ILE A 160 1.66 1.66 6.45
C ILE A 160 0.57 1.93 5.42
N ILE A 161 0.45 3.19 5.03
CA ILE A 161 -0.43 3.62 3.94
C ILE A 161 0.43 4.30 2.88
N THR A 162 0.30 3.88 1.63
CA THR A 162 0.77 4.67 0.48
C THR A 162 -0.44 5.09 -0.33
N ASP A 163 -0.42 6.33 -0.81
CA ASP A 163 -1.51 6.89 -1.62
C ASP A 163 -1.00 8.11 -2.40
N CYS A 164 -1.82 8.64 -3.29
CA CYS A 164 -1.58 9.92 -3.94
C CYS A 164 -2.24 11.05 -3.16
N ASN A 165 -1.57 12.18 -3.08
CA ASN A 165 -2.15 13.38 -2.53
C ASN A 165 -3.14 13.99 -3.54
N ARG A 166 -4.36 14.33 -3.11
CA ARG A 166 -5.35 14.97 -3.98
C ARG A 166 -4.88 16.32 -4.55
N TYR A 167 -3.92 16.97 -3.89
CA TYR A 167 -3.34 18.23 -4.36
C TYR A 167 -2.17 17.96 -5.29
N ASN A 168 -2.36 18.29 -6.57
CA ASN A 168 -1.35 18.20 -7.62
C ASN A 168 -1.46 19.43 -8.51
N PHE A 169 -0.33 19.95 -8.99
CA PHE A 169 -0.27 21.15 -9.84
C PHE A 169 -1.22 21.04 -11.04
N PHE A 170 -1.11 20.00 -11.82
CA PHE A 170 -1.92 19.83 -13.04
C PHE A 170 -3.41 19.78 -12.72
N HIS A 171 -3.80 19.03 -11.69
CA HIS A 171 -5.19 18.94 -11.25
C HIS A 171 -5.73 20.30 -10.78
N SER A 172 -4.94 21.06 -10.05
CA SER A 172 -5.34 22.39 -9.55
C SER A 172 -5.64 23.40 -10.65
N PHE A 173 -5.09 23.19 -11.85
CA PHE A 173 -5.35 24.00 -13.04
C PHE A 173 -6.26 23.32 -14.07
N GLY A 174 -6.93 22.21 -13.70
CA GLY A 174 -7.80 21.46 -14.62
C GLY A 174 -7.05 20.76 -15.76
N LEU A 175 -5.73 20.58 -15.62
CA LEU A 175 -4.87 19.97 -16.63
C LEU A 175 -4.66 18.49 -16.35
N LYS A 176 -4.48 17.71 -17.40
CA LYS A 176 -4.11 16.30 -17.29
C LYS A 176 -2.63 16.15 -16.93
N SER A 177 -2.34 15.42 -15.86
CA SER A 177 -0.95 15.19 -15.47
C SER A 177 -0.21 14.30 -16.48
N PRO A 178 0.96 14.71 -16.99
CA PRO A 178 1.76 13.87 -17.88
C PRO A 178 2.41 12.69 -17.15
N PHE A 179 2.56 12.78 -15.83
CA PHE A 179 3.17 11.75 -14.99
C PHE A 179 2.15 10.72 -14.48
N MET A 180 0.88 11.13 -14.34
CA MET A 180 -0.21 10.34 -13.77
C MET A 180 -1.49 10.55 -14.59
N PRO A 181 -1.53 10.13 -15.87
CA PRO A 181 -2.60 10.50 -16.80
C PRO A 181 -3.95 9.84 -16.50
N THR A 182 -3.98 8.78 -15.70
CA THR A 182 -5.19 7.99 -15.40
C THR A 182 -5.71 8.19 -13.97
N ILE A 183 -5.07 9.05 -13.18
CA ILE A 183 -5.45 9.22 -11.78
C ILE A 183 -6.75 10.03 -11.63
N GLU A 184 -7.61 9.59 -10.75
CA GLU A 184 -8.85 10.27 -10.36
C GLU A 184 -8.62 11.03 -9.04
N TRP A 185 -8.05 12.22 -9.14
CA TRP A 185 -7.57 13.00 -7.97
C TRP A 185 -8.62 13.20 -6.88
N GLN A 186 -9.91 13.31 -7.23
CA GLN A 186 -11.01 13.48 -6.28
C GLN A 186 -11.17 12.27 -5.34
N LYS A 187 -10.76 11.08 -5.78
CA LYS A 187 -10.80 9.85 -4.97
C LYS A 187 -9.61 9.72 -4.01
N HIS A 188 -8.73 10.70 -3.96
CA HIS A 188 -7.55 10.68 -3.10
C HIS A 188 -7.65 11.73 -1.99
N GLN A 189 -6.88 11.56 -0.93
CA GLN A 189 -6.84 12.49 0.19
C GLN A 189 -5.41 12.92 0.51
N SER A 190 -5.28 14.05 1.21
CA SER A 190 -3.97 14.50 1.66
C SER A 190 -3.45 13.60 2.79
N PRO A 191 -2.12 13.47 2.95
CA PRO A 191 -1.55 12.77 4.10
C PRO A 191 -1.99 13.37 5.43
N HIS A 192 -2.28 14.68 5.46
CA HIS A 192 -2.82 15.37 6.65
C HIS A 192 -4.22 14.88 7.00
N THR A 193 -5.11 14.72 6.00
CA THR A 193 -6.48 14.22 6.21
C THR A 193 -6.47 12.81 6.79
N TRP A 194 -5.67 11.90 6.21
CA TRP A 194 -5.50 10.54 6.72
C TRP A 194 -4.92 10.54 8.13
N SER A 195 -3.88 11.35 8.38
CA SER A 195 -3.23 11.43 9.69
C SER A 195 -4.18 11.92 10.77
N LYS A 196 -5.01 12.91 10.47
CA LYS A 196 -6.01 13.42 11.42
C LYS A 196 -7.00 12.34 11.84
N LEU A 197 -7.58 11.61 10.88
CA LEU A 197 -8.53 10.53 11.15
C LEU A 197 -7.90 9.38 11.94
N LEU A 198 -6.68 8.98 11.58
CA LEU A 198 -5.95 7.92 12.26
C LEU A 198 -5.60 8.30 13.70
N ASN A 199 -5.18 9.54 13.94
CA ASN A 199 -4.94 10.04 15.31
C ASN A 199 -6.23 10.05 16.16
N GLU A 200 -7.39 10.39 15.56
CA GLU A 200 -8.69 10.37 16.24
C GLU A 200 -9.09 8.96 16.72
N VAL A 201 -8.58 7.91 16.10
CA VAL A 201 -8.83 6.51 16.50
C VAL A 201 -7.68 5.86 17.29
N GLY A 202 -6.70 6.66 17.72
CA GLY A 202 -5.66 6.24 18.66
C GLY A 202 -4.32 5.84 18.03
N PHE A 203 -4.13 5.99 16.73
CA PHE A 203 -2.82 5.78 16.11
C PHE A 203 -1.85 6.92 16.44
N LYS A 204 -0.56 6.58 16.53
CA LYS A 204 0.53 7.53 16.73
C LYS A 204 1.32 7.70 15.44
N PHE A 205 1.30 8.92 14.90
CA PHE A 205 2.07 9.25 13.70
C PHE A 205 3.57 9.00 13.91
N GLN A 206 4.23 8.39 12.94
CA GLN A 206 5.66 8.11 12.94
C GLN A 206 6.42 8.87 11.87
N SER A 207 5.98 8.77 10.61
CA SER A 207 6.68 9.42 9.50
C SER A 207 5.77 9.68 8.30
N LEU A 208 6.15 10.69 7.52
CA LEU A 208 5.64 10.98 6.18
C LEU A 208 6.83 11.05 5.22
N ASN A 209 6.79 10.25 4.17
CA ASN A 209 7.80 10.22 3.13
C ASN A 209 7.14 10.46 1.77
N TRP A 210 7.74 11.31 0.95
CA TRP A 210 7.29 11.56 -0.41
C TRP A 210 8.07 10.70 -1.40
N SER A 211 7.39 10.16 -2.38
CA SER A 211 8.00 9.39 -3.46
C SER A 211 8.63 10.32 -4.50
N SER A 212 9.70 9.89 -5.10
CA SER A 212 10.29 10.51 -6.28
C SER A 212 10.15 9.60 -7.50
N PRO A 213 10.21 10.12 -8.73
CA PRO A 213 10.14 9.30 -9.93
C PRO A 213 11.19 8.18 -9.91
N ASN A 214 10.76 6.98 -10.33
CA ASN A 214 11.66 5.83 -10.45
C ASN A 214 12.72 6.06 -11.55
N GLY A 215 13.88 5.44 -11.40
CA GLY A 215 14.96 5.56 -12.38
C GLY A 215 15.98 6.68 -12.10
N LEU A 216 15.67 7.61 -11.24
CA LEU A 216 16.59 8.66 -10.82
C LEU A 216 17.64 8.12 -9.83
N GLY A 217 18.85 8.65 -9.89
CA GLY A 217 19.91 8.29 -8.96
C GLY A 217 19.61 8.70 -7.50
N ARG A 218 20.44 8.23 -6.56
CA ARG A 218 20.24 8.52 -5.11
C ARG A 218 20.15 10.01 -4.80
N ILE A 219 20.98 10.84 -5.40
CA ILE A 219 21.01 12.30 -5.18
C ILE A 219 19.69 12.93 -5.63
N ALA A 220 19.21 12.59 -6.83
CA ALA A 220 17.94 13.10 -7.33
C ALA A 220 16.76 12.64 -6.47
N LYS A 221 16.79 11.42 -5.94
CA LYS A 221 15.76 10.96 -4.98
C LYS A 221 15.72 11.83 -3.73
N ILE A 222 16.87 12.11 -3.11
CA ILE A 222 16.95 12.96 -1.91
C ILE A 222 16.39 14.35 -2.21
N LEU A 223 16.75 14.95 -3.34
CA LEU A 223 16.30 16.28 -3.73
C LEU A 223 14.82 16.36 -4.10
N LEU A 224 14.26 15.30 -4.69
CA LEU A 224 12.88 15.29 -5.21
C LEU A 224 11.87 14.64 -4.27
N SER A 225 12.29 13.98 -3.20
CA SER A 225 11.39 13.34 -2.22
C SER A 225 10.91 14.34 -1.17
N ASN A 226 10.23 15.40 -1.60
CA ASN A 226 9.68 16.45 -0.75
C ASN A 226 8.29 16.89 -1.25
N PRO A 227 7.49 17.58 -0.43
CA PRO A 227 6.12 17.94 -0.77
C PRO A 227 6.02 18.86 -1.99
N LEU A 228 6.99 19.77 -2.18
CA LEU A 228 6.98 20.68 -3.31
C LEU A 228 7.18 19.92 -4.64
N CYS A 229 8.19 19.08 -4.73
CA CYS A 229 8.42 18.24 -5.91
C CYS A 229 7.27 17.26 -6.14
N ALA A 230 6.72 16.68 -5.08
CA ALA A 230 5.56 15.81 -5.17
C ALA A 230 4.35 16.53 -5.79
N PHE A 231 4.08 17.77 -5.41
CA PHE A 231 2.99 18.58 -5.97
C PHE A 231 3.10 18.74 -7.50
N PHE A 232 4.31 18.90 -8.04
CA PHE A 232 4.53 19.03 -9.49
C PHE A 232 4.68 17.70 -10.24
N LEU A 233 4.99 16.60 -9.54
CA LEU A 233 5.31 15.31 -10.14
C LEU A 233 4.26 14.24 -9.83
N LEU A 234 4.62 13.28 -8.98
CA LEU A 234 3.81 12.08 -8.74
C LEU A 234 2.77 12.23 -7.63
N SER A 235 2.89 13.24 -6.77
CA SER A 235 2.03 13.45 -5.58
C SER A 235 1.90 12.23 -4.66
N HIS A 236 2.76 11.22 -4.82
CA HIS A 236 2.68 9.95 -4.10
C HIS A 236 3.44 10.01 -2.78
N PHE A 237 2.84 9.51 -1.72
CA PHE A 237 3.40 9.53 -0.37
C PHE A 237 3.26 8.17 0.33
N LYS A 238 4.03 8.02 1.40
CA LYS A 238 3.91 6.98 2.42
C LYS A 238 3.75 7.62 3.78
N ILE A 239 2.76 7.18 4.55
CA ILE A 239 2.62 7.49 5.97
C ILE A 239 2.71 6.22 6.80
N LYS A 240 3.36 6.34 7.96
CA LYS A 240 3.57 5.25 8.90
C LYS A 240 3.03 5.64 10.27
N PHE A 241 2.31 4.71 10.90
CA PHE A 241 1.72 4.87 12.22
C PHE A 241 2.02 3.67 13.10
N LEU A 242 2.06 3.93 14.42
CA LEU A 242 2.06 2.91 15.46
C LEU A 242 0.68 2.85 16.13
N LYS A 243 0.31 1.62 16.52
CA LYS A 243 -0.79 1.40 17.45
C LYS A 243 -0.39 1.73 18.87
#